data_d5e91a3a707daa2f5882efcf74d0df0c
#
_entry.id   d5e91a3a707daa2f5882efcf74d0df0c
#
_cell.length_a   1.000
_cell.length_b   1.000
_cell.length_c   1.000
_cell.angle_alpha   90.00
_cell.angle_beta   90.00
_cell.angle_gamma   90.00
#
_symmetry.space_group_name_H-M   'P 1'
#
loop_
_entity.id
_entity.type
_entity.pdbx_description
1 polymer ?
#
loop_
_entity_poly.entity_id
_entity_poly.type
_entity_poly.pdbx_seq_one_letter_code
_entity_poly.pdbx_strand_id
1 'polypeptide(L)'
;MRKAKIFAAALLAMSSLGAFAQHQFTVQANKPGAEIQPTMYGIFFEDINFGADGGLYAEMVENRSFEFPQRLMGWNTFGNVTLSDVKPAFDRNPHYVTLESAGAREKQTGLENRGFFGMGLKKDMKYDFSVYGRLH
;
A
#
# COMPACT_ATOMS: atom_id res chain seq x y z
N MET A 1 33.01 22.26 59.67
CA MET A 1 31.97 22.40 58.68
C MET A 1 32.48 22.46 57.22
N ARG A 2 33.60 23.11 56.86
CA ARG A 2 34.13 23.15 55.48
C ARG A 2 34.63 21.76 54.97
N LYS A 3 35.28 20.95 55.78
CA LYS A 3 35.79 19.63 55.35
C LYS A 3 34.71 18.63 55.06
N ALA A 4 33.57 18.65 55.78
CA ALA A 4 32.44 17.77 55.52
C ALA A 4 31.75 18.09 54.18
N LYS A 5 31.68 19.37 53.78
CA LYS A 5 31.12 19.80 52.50
C LYS A 5 31.98 19.37 51.30
N ILE A 6 33.31 19.32 51.47
CA ILE A 6 34.24 18.87 50.42
C ILE A 6 34.12 17.36 50.22
N PHE A 7 33.98 16.59 51.32
CA PHE A 7 33.76 15.14 51.22
C PHE A 7 32.42 14.78 50.56
N ALA A 8 31.33 15.50 50.88
CA ALA A 8 30.05 15.28 50.27
C ALA A 8 30.04 15.61 48.75
N ALA A 9 30.75 16.68 48.36
CA ALA A 9 30.88 17.04 46.93
C ALA A 9 31.74 16.03 46.16
N ALA A 10 32.78 15.44 46.76
CA ALA A 10 33.60 14.41 46.16
C ALA A 10 32.81 13.08 45.99
N LEU A 11 31.95 12.72 46.95
CA LEU A 11 31.10 11.54 46.86
C LEU A 11 30.03 11.69 45.77
N LEU A 12 29.43 12.89 45.61
CA LEU A 12 28.48 13.16 44.54
C LEU A 12 29.13 13.15 43.15
N ALA A 13 30.38 13.61 43.04
CA ALA A 13 31.12 13.58 41.78
C ALA A 13 31.53 12.14 41.36
N MET A 14 31.73 11.24 42.30
CA MET A 14 32.02 9.83 42.00
C MET A 14 30.77 9.03 41.63
N SER A 15 29.58 9.45 42.03
CA SER A 15 28.32 8.79 41.63
C SER A 15 27.85 9.15 40.20
N SER A 16 28.46 10.15 39.58
CA SER A 16 28.18 10.54 38.19
C SER A 16 29.02 9.81 37.13
N LEU A 17 29.92 8.91 37.54
CA LEU A 17 30.51 7.93 36.63
C LEU A 17 29.43 6.91 36.30
N GLY A 18 28.51 7.30 35.44
CA GLY A 18 27.47 6.43 34.92
C GLY A 18 28.14 5.17 34.37
N ALA A 19 27.80 4.05 34.93
CA ALA A 19 28.09 2.77 34.32
C ALA A 19 27.36 2.72 33.00
N PHE A 20 27.99 3.15 31.92
CA PHE A 20 27.52 2.86 30.58
C PHE A 20 27.62 1.34 30.43
N ALA A 21 26.50 0.67 30.61
CA ALA A 21 26.40 -0.75 30.31
C ALA A 21 26.56 -0.89 28.78
N GLN A 22 27.78 -1.05 28.35
CA GLN A 22 28.11 -1.30 26.96
C GLN A 22 27.78 -2.75 26.67
N HIS A 23 26.63 -3.00 26.05
CA HIS A 23 26.27 -4.32 25.57
C HIS A 23 27.13 -4.63 24.34
N GLN A 24 28.01 -5.62 24.49
CA GLN A 24 28.85 -6.10 23.41
C GLN A 24 28.26 -7.40 22.85
N PHE A 25 27.97 -7.39 21.57
CA PHE A 25 27.59 -8.60 20.85
C PHE A 25 28.81 -9.10 20.06
N THR A 26 29.18 -10.33 20.26
CA THR A 26 30.29 -10.98 19.53
C THR A 26 29.68 -12.01 18.57
N VAL A 27 29.81 -11.79 17.26
CA VAL A 27 29.41 -12.75 16.22
C VAL A 27 30.64 -13.57 15.84
N GLN A 28 30.56 -14.88 16.07
CA GLN A 28 31.61 -15.84 15.68
C GLN A 28 31.26 -16.42 14.29
N ALA A 29 31.55 -15.69 13.22
CA ALA A 29 31.22 -16.09 11.87
C ALA A 29 31.93 -17.38 11.41
N ASN A 30 33.02 -17.76 12.06
CA ASN A 30 33.77 -19.01 11.79
C ASN A 30 33.22 -20.23 12.55
N LYS A 31 32.17 -20.05 13.35
CA LYS A 31 31.48 -21.14 14.04
C LYS A 31 29.99 -21.10 13.68
N PRO A 32 29.61 -21.64 12.52
CA PRO A 32 28.21 -21.72 12.15
C PRO A 32 27.43 -22.53 13.18
N GLY A 33 26.23 -22.06 13.52
CA GLY A 33 25.30 -22.77 14.41
C GLY A 33 24.56 -23.88 13.69
N ALA A 34 23.32 -24.13 14.10
CA ALA A 34 22.47 -25.07 13.42
C ALA A 34 22.13 -24.58 12.00
N GLU A 35 22.04 -25.52 11.06
CA GLU A 35 21.58 -25.20 9.70
C GLU A 35 20.14 -24.71 9.73
N ILE A 36 19.90 -23.59 9.06
CA ILE A 36 18.55 -23.05 8.91
C ILE A 36 17.88 -23.73 7.73
N GLN A 37 16.86 -24.51 8.01
CA GLN A 37 16.08 -25.21 6.98
C GLN A 37 15.41 -24.22 6.02
N PRO A 38 15.37 -24.50 4.71
CA PRO A 38 14.69 -23.63 3.74
C PRO A 38 13.21 -23.35 4.08
N THR A 39 12.56 -24.28 4.77
CA THR A 39 11.17 -24.13 5.23
C THR A 39 10.99 -23.16 6.39
N MET A 40 12.08 -22.68 7.00
CA MET A 40 12.04 -21.66 8.05
C MET A 40 12.01 -20.24 7.49
N TYR A 41 12.25 -20.09 6.18
CA TYR A 41 12.10 -18.80 5.50
C TYR A 41 10.71 -18.67 4.91
N GLY A 42 10.14 -17.52 5.04
CA GLY A 42 8.86 -17.19 4.44
C GLY A 42 8.56 -15.73 4.62
N ILE A 43 7.55 -15.28 3.91
CA ILE A 43 6.93 -13.99 4.10
C ILE A 43 5.48 -14.20 4.44
N PHE A 44 4.97 -13.41 5.35
CA PHE A 44 3.54 -13.22 5.52
C PHE A 44 3.12 -12.08 4.59
N PHE A 45 2.14 -12.37 3.74
CA PHE A 45 1.56 -11.36 2.87
C PHE A 45 0.05 -11.30 3.10
N GLU A 46 -0.43 -10.11 3.39
CA GLU A 46 -1.85 -9.81 3.52
C GLU A 46 -2.15 -8.54 2.73
N ASP A 47 -3.24 -8.55 1.97
CA ASP A 47 -3.63 -7.37 1.20
C ASP A 47 -4.33 -6.34 2.08
N ILE A 48 -3.52 -5.65 2.86
CA ILE A 48 -3.94 -4.52 3.69
C ILE A 48 -3.48 -3.23 3.02
N ASN A 49 -4.34 -2.21 3.03
CA ASN A 49 -4.04 -0.89 2.50
C ASN A 49 -3.55 -0.91 1.04
N PHE A 50 -4.16 -1.75 0.21
CA PHE A 50 -3.79 -1.93 -1.20
C PHE A 50 -2.35 -2.41 -1.39
N GLY A 51 -1.92 -3.34 -0.55
CA GLY A 51 -0.57 -3.92 -0.62
C GLY A 51 -0.34 -4.76 -1.88
N ALA A 52 -1.39 -5.37 -2.44
CA ALA A 52 -1.34 -6.11 -3.69
C ALA A 52 -1.61 -5.19 -4.90
N ASP A 53 -2.87 -4.89 -5.17
CA ASP A 53 -3.26 -3.94 -6.22
C ASP A 53 -2.94 -2.51 -5.77
N GLY A 54 -2.22 -1.76 -6.59
CA GLY A 54 -1.71 -0.43 -6.24
C GLY A 54 -0.41 -0.45 -5.41
N GLY A 55 0.05 -1.64 -5.01
CA GLY A 55 1.30 -1.87 -4.30
C GLY A 55 2.28 -2.74 -5.09
N LEU A 56 2.36 -4.04 -4.77
CA LEU A 56 3.24 -4.99 -5.48
C LEU A 56 2.84 -5.16 -6.96
N TYR A 57 1.56 -5.15 -7.25
CA TYR A 57 1.04 -5.11 -8.60
C TYR A 57 0.85 -3.65 -9.01
N ALA A 58 1.56 -3.23 -10.05
CA ALA A 58 1.62 -1.84 -10.50
C ALA A 58 0.34 -1.38 -11.25
N GLU A 59 -0.83 -1.71 -10.71
CA GLU A 59 -2.12 -1.23 -11.19
C GLU A 59 -2.36 0.19 -10.65
N MET A 60 -2.80 1.08 -11.51
CA MET A 60 -3.07 2.47 -11.15
C MET A 60 -4.58 2.77 -11.05
N VAL A 61 -5.43 1.90 -11.61
CA VAL A 61 -6.88 2.04 -11.58
C VAL A 61 -7.45 1.21 -10.44
N GLU A 62 -7.96 1.87 -9.41
CA GLU A 62 -8.61 1.19 -8.29
C GLU A 62 -9.88 0.48 -8.75
N ASN A 63 -10.06 -0.79 -8.32
CA ASN A 63 -11.24 -1.59 -8.66
C ASN A 63 -11.55 -1.63 -10.17
N ARG A 64 -10.53 -1.88 -10.98
CA ARG A 64 -10.59 -1.87 -12.47
C ARG A 64 -11.65 -2.80 -13.07
N SER A 65 -12.02 -3.84 -12.33
CA SER A 65 -12.96 -4.88 -12.76
C SER A 65 -14.35 -4.74 -12.16
N PHE A 66 -14.59 -3.77 -11.28
CA PHE A 66 -15.84 -3.60 -10.52
C PHE A 66 -16.19 -4.80 -9.64
N GLU A 67 -15.19 -5.58 -9.18
CA GLU A 67 -15.40 -6.80 -8.39
C GLU A 67 -15.20 -6.61 -6.88
N PHE A 68 -14.86 -5.42 -6.41
CA PHE A 68 -14.80 -5.13 -4.99
C PHE A 68 -16.19 -5.32 -4.33
N PRO A 69 -16.27 -5.60 -3.04
CA PRO A 69 -17.55 -5.74 -2.33
C PRO A 69 -18.51 -4.57 -2.58
N GLN A 70 -17.97 -3.36 -2.61
CA GLN A 70 -18.65 -2.17 -3.12
C GLN A 70 -18.25 -1.96 -4.57
N ARG A 71 -19.10 -2.40 -5.50
CA ARG A 71 -18.78 -2.50 -6.93
C ARG A 71 -18.25 -1.23 -7.59
N LEU A 72 -18.68 -0.06 -7.14
CA LEU A 72 -18.22 1.23 -7.63
C LEU A 72 -17.21 1.91 -6.69
N MET A 73 -16.65 1.18 -5.71
CA MET A 73 -15.56 1.71 -4.89
C MET A 73 -14.40 2.17 -5.78
N GLY A 74 -13.84 3.34 -5.51
CA GLY A 74 -12.79 3.96 -6.33
C GLY A 74 -13.28 4.70 -7.58
N TRP A 75 -14.59 4.62 -7.89
CA TRP A 75 -15.20 5.24 -9.08
C TRP A 75 -16.21 6.34 -8.72
N ASN A 76 -16.04 7.50 -9.31
CA ASN A 76 -17.07 8.53 -9.37
C ASN A 76 -17.83 8.41 -10.69
N THR A 77 -19.16 8.52 -10.64
CA THR A 77 -20.03 8.41 -11.81
C THR A 77 -20.68 9.75 -12.13
N PHE A 78 -20.85 10.04 -13.41
CA PHE A 78 -21.51 11.24 -13.91
C PHE A 78 -22.57 10.85 -14.94
N GLY A 79 -23.72 11.47 -14.89
CA GLY A 79 -24.81 11.20 -15.84
C GLY A 79 -25.39 9.79 -15.69
N ASN A 80 -25.74 9.16 -16.81
CA ASN A 80 -26.42 7.87 -16.85
C ASN A 80 -25.40 6.72 -16.87
N VAL A 81 -25.10 6.18 -15.70
CA VAL A 81 -24.17 5.07 -15.50
C VAL A 81 -24.91 3.92 -14.83
N THR A 82 -24.92 2.76 -15.45
CA THR A 82 -25.58 1.56 -14.93
C THR A 82 -24.56 0.43 -14.78
N LEU A 83 -24.53 -0.20 -13.61
CA LEU A 83 -23.75 -1.40 -13.35
C LEU A 83 -24.57 -2.63 -13.74
N SER A 84 -23.94 -3.59 -14.41
CA SER A 84 -24.58 -4.85 -14.84
C SER A 84 -23.60 -6.01 -14.83
N ASP A 85 -24.14 -7.21 -14.76
CA ASP A 85 -23.45 -8.49 -14.92
C ASP A 85 -24.13 -9.38 -15.98
N VAL A 86 -25.10 -8.81 -16.71
CA VAL A 86 -25.89 -9.53 -17.73
C VAL A 86 -25.09 -9.67 -19.01
N LYS A 87 -24.83 -10.91 -19.45
CA LYS A 87 -23.99 -11.22 -20.63
C LYS A 87 -22.60 -10.58 -20.54
N PRO A 88 -21.82 -10.93 -19.51
CA PRO A 88 -20.50 -10.36 -19.27
C PRO A 88 -19.51 -10.67 -20.40
N ALA A 89 -18.47 -9.85 -20.51
CA ALA A 89 -17.35 -10.12 -21.41
C ALA A 89 -16.43 -11.21 -20.86
N PHE A 90 -16.38 -11.36 -19.53
CA PHE A 90 -15.49 -12.29 -18.82
C PHE A 90 -16.24 -12.98 -17.68
N ASP A 91 -16.19 -14.31 -17.63
CA ASP A 91 -16.90 -15.10 -16.61
C ASP A 91 -16.37 -14.85 -15.18
N ARG A 92 -15.08 -14.59 -15.05
CA ARG A 92 -14.45 -14.36 -13.74
C ARG A 92 -14.60 -12.94 -13.22
N ASN A 93 -14.83 -11.99 -14.12
CA ASN A 93 -15.05 -10.58 -13.80
C ASN A 93 -16.32 -10.14 -14.54
N PRO A 94 -17.50 -10.53 -14.06
CA PRO A 94 -18.73 -10.35 -14.81
C PRO A 94 -19.24 -8.90 -14.80
N HIS A 95 -18.85 -8.10 -13.83
CA HIS A 95 -19.39 -6.75 -13.70
C HIS A 95 -18.80 -5.80 -14.73
N TYR A 96 -19.67 -4.98 -15.29
CA TYR A 96 -19.31 -3.91 -16.22
C TYR A 96 -20.27 -2.73 -16.06
N VAL A 97 -19.88 -1.58 -16.57
CA VAL A 97 -20.72 -0.39 -16.57
C VAL A 97 -21.18 -0.05 -17.99
N THR A 98 -22.42 0.39 -18.09
CA THR A 98 -22.98 0.98 -19.30
C THR A 98 -23.05 2.49 -19.11
N LEU A 99 -22.55 3.21 -20.10
CA LEU A 99 -22.59 4.67 -20.17
C LEU A 99 -23.58 5.05 -21.28
N GLU A 100 -24.67 5.71 -20.92
CA GLU A 100 -25.65 6.18 -21.86
C GLU A 100 -25.48 7.70 -22.07
N SER A 101 -25.15 8.10 -23.30
CA SER A 101 -25.05 9.50 -23.68
C SER A 101 -26.26 9.90 -24.51
N ALA A 102 -27.06 10.83 -24.03
CA ALA A 102 -28.27 11.28 -24.68
C ALA A 102 -28.07 12.40 -25.73
N GLY A 103 -26.81 12.61 -26.16
CA GLY A 103 -26.47 13.56 -27.23
C GLY A 103 -25.66 14.78 -26.77
N ALA A 104 -25.20 15.58 -27.74
CA ALA A 104 -24.19 16.63 -27.55
C ALA A 104 -24.62 17.83 -26.66
N ARG A 105 -25.85 17.90 -26.20
CA ARG A 105 -26.39 19.01 -25.39
C ARG A 105 -26.74 18.65 -23.96
N GLU A 106 -26.62 17.38 -23.57
CA GLU A 106 -26.92 16.92 -22.21
C GLU A 106 -25.66 16.77 -21.37
N LYS A 107 -25.85 16.64 -20.04
CA LYS A 107 -24.77 16.45 -19.09
C LYS A 107 -23.87 15.28 -19.50
N GLN A 108 -22.58 15.51 -19.44
CA GLN A 108 -21.58 14.46 -19.72
C GLN A 108 -21.87 13.21 -18.89
N THR A 109 -21.88 12.05 -19.56
CA THR A 109 -21.90 10.75 -18.90
C THR A 109 -20.49 10.20 -18.88
N GLY A 110 -20.05 9.67 -17.74
CA GLY A 110 -18.69 9.17 -17.63
C GLY A 110 -18.35 8.59 -16.26
N LEU A 111 -17.13 8.10 -16.20
CA LEU A 111 -16.49 7.57 -15.01
C LEU A 111 -15.19 8.31 -14.74
N GLU A 112 -14.92 8.56 -13.49
CA GLU A 112 -13.63 9.04 -13.01
C GLU A 112 -13.05 8.05 -12.01
N ASN A 113 -11.80 7.67 -12.19
CA ASN A 113 -11.04 6.89 -11.21
C ASN A 113 -9.85 7.70 -10.73
N ARG A 114 -9.68 7.79 -9.41
CA ARG A 114 -8.59 8.57 -8.81
C ARG A 114 -7.38 7.72 -8.46
N GLY A 115 -7.41 6.43 -8.79
CA GLY A 115 -6.42 5.48 -8.36
C GLY A 115 -6.53 5.18 -6.85
N PHE A 116 -5.50 4.57 -6.29
CA PHE A 116 -5.51 4.13 -4.89
C PHE A 116 -5.31 5.31 -3.92
N PHE A 117 -4.26 6.07 -4.09
CA PHE A 117 -3.98 7.31 -3.35
C PHE A 117 -3.60 8.46 -4.31
N GLY A 118 -4.22 8.47 -5.47
CA GLY A 118 -3.86 9.25 -6.63
C GLY A 118 -3.08 8.42 -7.64
N MET A 119 -2.98 8.92 -8.87
CA MET A 119 -2.17 8.32 -9.94
C MET A 119 -0.83 9.03 -10.03
N GLY A 120 0.22 8.41 -9.49
CA GLY A 120 1.58 8.97 -9.50
C GLY A 120 2.22 8.83 -10.87
N LEU A 121 2.30 9.91 -11.63
CA LEU A 121 2.97 9.95 -12.93
C LEU A 121 4.35 10.58 -12.80
N LYS A 122 5.36 9.95 -13.41
CA LYS A 122 6.71 10.47 -13.49
C LYS A 122 7.02 10.93 -14.92
N LYS A 123 7.71 12.06 -15.04
CA LYS A 123 8.18 12.56 -16.32
C LYS A 123 9.02 11.50 -17.04
N ASP A 124 8.86 11.39 -18.36
CA ASP A 124 9.61 10.51 -19.25
C ASP A 124 9.42 8.99 -19.01
N MET A 125 8.42 8.60 -18.21
CA MET A 125 8.03 7.20 -18.05
C MET A 125 6.90 6.82 -19.01
N LYS A 126 6.94 5.57 -19.48
CA LYS A 126 5.89 5.01 -20.32
C LYS A 126 4.77 4.42 -19.43
N TYR A 127 3.54 4.69 -19.79
CA TYR A 127 2.35 4.13 -19.17
C TYR A 127 1.48 3.49 -20.23
N ASP A 128 0.98 2.31 -19.97
CA ASP A 128 0.07 1.59 -20.87
C ASP A 128 -1.33 1.60 -20.24
N PHE A 129 -2.32 2.05 -21.01
CA PHE A 129 -3.73 2.04 -20.61
C PHE A 129 -4.53 1.18 -21.56
N SER A 130 -5.39 0.33 -21.04
CA SER A 130 -6.31 -0.49 -21.85
C SER A 130 -7.68 -0.54 -21.23
N VAL A 131 -8.71 -0.62 -22.09
CA VAL A 131 -10.11 -0.77 -21.69
C VAL A 131 -10.82 -1.67 -22.69
N TYR A 132 -11.68 -2.53 -22.18
CA TYR A 132 -12.58 -3.31 -23.00
C TYR A 132 -13.93 -2.61 -23.09
N GLY A 133 -14.41 -2.37 -24.30
CA GLY A 133 -15.68 -1.70 -24.54
C GLY A 133 -16.42 -2.27 -25.73
N ARG A 134 -17.74 -2.13 -25.74
CA ARG A 134 -18.62 -2.40 -26.89
C ARG A 134 -19.59 -1.26 -27.06
N LEU A 135 -19.94 -0.96 -28.29
CA LEU A 135 -21.00 -0.02 -28.62
C LEU A 135 -22.32 -0.79 -28.88
N HIS A 136 -23.41 -0.17 -28.47
CA HIS A 136 -24.77 -0.65 -28.71
C HIS A 136 -25.52 0.33 -29.58
#